data_37806c9b2a4aec88bd9217b2115e7ed4
#
_entry.id   37806c9b2a4aec88bd9217b2115e7ed4
#
_cell.length_a   1.000
_cell.length_b   1.000
_cell.length_c   1.000
_cell.angle_alpha   90.00
_cell.angle_beta   90.00
_cell.angle_gamma   90.00
#
_symmetry.space_group_name_H-M   'P 1'
#
loop_
_entity.id
_entity.type
_entity.pdbx_description
1 polymer ?
#
loop_
_entity_poly.entity_id
_entity_poly.type
_entity_poly.pdbx_seq_one_letter_code
_entity_poly.pdbx_strand_id
1 'polypeptide(L)'
;MALPPRREQVRQFWQLIRSGLSIPDAAASLGVVNSTALAWFTKTGGVAPESVTNPPQGRYLSADDREQIFAGVVQRLSIRAIARNIDRSASTVQRELCRNTAPRYRPRLPNGLVRAAPTRIGRRGYRPSVAQKHADENAARPKVGLLARNVLLHDEVQKRLTRKDSPEQISHRLRLDFPDDEEMRVSHETIYLSLYVEGRGALKRELAACLRTGRAVRKPRRSGTQRRVRIKDMVNIAERPAEVEDRAVPGHWEGDLITGIQNTSAIGTLVERTTGCLMLLYLPDRHRAIDVQNAIIPAMGGLPDMLRKTLTWDQGIEMSNHVQIAAAADLDIYFCDPHSPWQRGSNENTNGLLRQYFPKGTDLSKNTPSDLKFAADQLNTRPRKRLDWHTPLEAMVKLMSEATNPPGVATTS
;
A
#
# COMPACT_ATOMS: atom_id res chain seq x y z
N MET A 1 19.39 -35.00 -6.32
CA MET A 1 19.55 -33.55 -6.60
C MET A 1 19.94 -32.86 -5.32
N ALA A 2 21.07 -32.13 -5.27
CA ALA A 2 21.44 -31.35 -4.09
C ALA A 2 20.47 -30.16 -3.95
N LEU A 3 19.96 -29.92 -2.74
CA LEU A 3 19.10 -28.75 -2.46
C LEU A 3 19.90 -27.46 -2.74
N PRO A 4 19.32 -26.47 -3.42
CA PRO A 4 19.98 -25.20 -3.69
C PRO A 4 20.37 -24.49 -2.39
N PRO A 5 21.38 -23.61 -2.39
CA PRO A 5 21.79 -22.85 -1.21
C PRO A 5 20.58 -22.10 -0.58
N ARG A 6 20.54 -22.05 0.73
CA ARG A 6 19.42 -21.47 1.51
C ARG A 6 18.95 -20.10 1.02
N ARG A 7 19.86 -19.26 0.49
CA ARG A 7 19.53 -17.94 -0.05
C ARG A 7 18.76 -18.02 -1.36
N GLU A 8 19.11 -18.97 -2.23
CA GLU A 8 18.42 -19.20 -3.48
C GLU A 8 17.00 -19.75 -3.25
N GLN A 9 16.84 -20.65 -2.27
CA GLN A 9 15.51 -21.11 -1.85
C GLN A 9 14.63 -19.97 -1.35
N VAL A 10 15.19 -19.06 -0.52
CA VAL A 10 14.47 -17.87 -0.05
C VAL A 10 14.08 -16.96 -1.20
N ARG A 11 14.95 -16.81 -2.20
CA ARG A 11 14.66 -16.01 -3.40
C ARG A 11 13.53 -16.62 -4.23
N GLN A 12 13.60 -17.91 -4.51
CA GLN A 12 12.57 -18.64 -5.24
C GLN A 12 11.24 -18.61 -4.47
N PHE A 13 11.28 -18.77 -3.15
CA PHE A 13 10.11 -18.63 -2.28
C PHE A 13 9.41 -17.28 -2.50
N TRP A 14 10.15 -16.17 -2.46
CA TRP A 14 9.57 -14.85 -2.66
C TRP A 14 9.09 -14.60 -4.09
N GLN A 15 9.72 -15.21 -5.10
CA GLN A 15 9.21 -15.17 -6.47
C GLN A 15 7.85 -15.88 -6.58
N LEU A 16 7.71 -17.06 -5.96
CA LEU A 16 6.46 -17.82 -5.92
C LEU A 16 5.35 -17.07 -5.16
N ILE A 17 5.67 -16.45 -4.02
CA ILE A 17 4.72 -15.60 -3.29
C ILE A 17 4.25 -14.42 -4.14
N ARG A 18 5.15 -13.77 -4.89
CA ARG A 18 4.80 -12.66 -5.78
C ARG A 18 3.97 -13.08 -6.99
N SER A 19 4.11 -14.33 -7.45
CA SER A 19 3.25 -14.89 -8.50
C SER A 19 1.86 -15.31 -7.98
N GLY A 20 1.59 -15.13 -6.67
CA GLY A 20 0.28 -15.36 -6.07
C GLY A 20 0.11 -16.71 -5.37
N LEU A 21 1.17 -17.53 -5.26
CA LEU A 21 1.10 -18.79 -4.51
C LEU A 21 0.95 -18.54 -3.01
N SER A 22 0.25 -19.45 -2.33
CA SER A 22 0.19 -19.45 -0.87
C SER A 22 1.53 -19.92 -0.25
N ILE A 23 1.77 -19.57 1.02
CA ILE A 23 3.00 -20.01 1.72
C ILE A 23 3.16 -21.54 1.72
N PRO A 24 2.10 -22.34 2.00
CA PRO A 24 2.19 -23.80 1.91
C PRO A 24 2.54 -24.30 0.50
N ASP A 25 1.93 -23.74 -0.55
CA ASP A 25 2.16 -24.17 -1.93
C ASP A 25 3.59 -23.80 -2.39
N ALA A 26 4.07 -22.62 -2.03
CA ALA A 26 5.44 -22.20 -2.28
C ALA A 26 6.45 -23.09 -1.53
N ALA A 27 6.15 -23.48 -0.29
CA ALA A 27 6.99 -24.42 0.49
C ALA A 27 7.06 -25.79 -0.18
N ALA A 28 5.91 -26.33 -0.58
CA ALA A 28 5.83 -27.63 -1.27
C ALA A 28 6.61 -27.61 -2.60
N SER A 29 6.47 -26.53 -3.39
CA SER A 29 7.20 -26.36 -4.68
C SER A 29 8.72 -26.35 -4.50
N LEU A 30 9.21 -25.90 -3.35
CA LEU A 30 10.64 -25.80 -3.03
C LEU A 30 11.18 -27.00 -2.25
N GLY A 31 10.33 -27.95 -1.88
CA GLY A 31 10.71 -29.07 -1.04
C GLY A 31 11.15 -28.67 0.37
N VAL A 32 10.64 -27.56 0.89
CA VAL A 32 10.92 -27.09 2.26
C VAL A 32 9.72 -27.26 3.17
N VAL A 33 9.98 -27.43 4.47
CA VAL A 33 8.91 -27.55 5.46
C VAL A 33 8.17 -26.23 5.59
N ASN A 34 6.84 -26.26 5.70
CA ASN A 34 5.97 -25.08 5.80
C ASN A 34 6.39 -24.13 6.94
N SER A 35 6.84 -24.65 8.08
CA SER A 35 7.35 -23.84 9.19
C SER A 35 8.59 -23.02 8.81
N THR A 36 9.46 -23.56 7.94
CA THR A 36 10.63 -22.83 7.42
C THR A 36 10.21 -21.70 6.47
N ALA A 37 9.27 -21.97 5.57
CA ALA A 37 8.73 -20.96 4.66
C ALA A 37 7.99 -19.85 5.44
N LEU A 38 7.20 -20.22 6.44
CA LEU A 38 6.53 -19.29 7.33
C LEU A 38 7.53 -18.41 8.10
N ALA A 39 8.64 -19.02 8.59
CA ALA A 39 9.70 -18.26 9.25
C ALA A 39 10.39 -17.26 8.32
N TRP A 40 10.57 -17.60 7.04
CA TRP A 40 11.09 -16.64 6.05
C TRP A 40 10.13 -15.47 5.82
N PHE A 41 8.84 -15.77 5.74
CA PHE A 41 7.78 -14.76 5.54
C PHE A 41 7.68 -13.82 6.76
N THR A 42 7.60 -14.38 7.98
CA THR A 42 7.44 -13.58 9.21
C THR A 42 8.68 -12.77 9.56
N LYS A 43 9.88 -13.30 9.29
CA LYS A 43 11.15 -12.58 9.51
C LYS A 43 11.26 -11.26 8.75
N THR A 44 10.59 -11.15 7.62
CA THR A 44 10.59 -9.95 6.78
C THR A 44 9.28 -9.17 6.86
N GLY A 45 8.39 -9.53 7.80
CA GLY A 45 7.10 -8.87 7.97
C GLY A 45 6.15 -9.04 6.77
N GLY A 46 6.32 -10.13 5.99
CA GLY A 46 5.50 -10.39 4.79
C GLY A 46 5.91 -9.59 3.56
N VAL A 47 6.99 -8.81 3.64
CA VAL A 47 7.51 -8.01 2.51
C VAL A 47 8.75 -8.69 1.92
N ALA A 48 8.79 -8.86 0.60
CA ALA A 48 9.94 -9.44 -0.08
C ALA A 48 11.18 -8.53 0.09
N PRO A 49 12.31 -9.05 0.60
CA PRO A 49 13.51 -8.23 0.76
C PRO A 49 14.02 -7.69 -0.58
N GLU A 50 14.50 -6.47 -0.62
CA GLU A 50 15.04 -5.82 -1.83
C GLU A 50 16.18 -6.64 -2.47
N SER A 51 17.01 -7.30 -1.65
CA SER A 51 18.07 -8.18 -2.12
C SER A 51 17.57 -9.42 -2.87
N VAL A 52 16.29 -9.74 -2.73
CA VAL A 52 15.61 -10.83 -3.43
C VAL A 52 14.91 -10.32 -4.68
N THR A 53 14.29 -9.15 -4.60
CA THR A 53 13.56 -8.52 -5.72
C THR A 53 14.50 -7.90 -6.73
N ASN A 54 15.64 -7.41 -6.26
CA ASN A 54 16.66 -6.73 -7.08
C ASN A 54 18.03 -7.33 -6.74
N PRO A 55 18.36 -8.53 -7.26
CA PRO A 55 19.66 -9.14 -7.00
C PRO A 55 20.78 -8.21 -7.50
N PRO A 56 21.87 -8.07 -6.74
CA PRO A 56 22.98 -7.25 -7.15
C PRO A 56 23.53 -7.72 -8.50
N GLN A 57 23.27 -6.92 -9.54
CA GLN A 57 23.73 -7.20 -10.90
C GLN A 57 25.08 -6.54 -11.15
N GLY A 58 25.90 -7.16 -11.97
CA GLY A 58 27.11 -6.60 -12.59
C GLY A 58 28.34 -6.44 -11.68
N ARG A 59 28.22 -5.86 -10.50
CA ARG A 59 29.39 -5.51 -9.64
C ARG A 59 29.83 -6.63 -8.68
N TYR A 60 28.92 -7.53 -8.31
CA TYR A 60 29.18 -8.56 -7.29
C TYR A 60 29.28 -9.94 -7.91
N LEU A 61 30.15 -10.78 -7.33
CA LEU A 61 30.27 -12.18 -7.74
C LEU A 61 29.05 -12.98 -7.25
N SER A 62 28.46 -13.76 -8.13
CA SER A 62 27.41 -14.74 -7.81
C SER A 62 27.99 -15.99 -7.15
N ALA A 63 27.14 -16.90 -6.68
CA ALA A 63 27.57 -18.21 -6.21
C ALA A 63 28.21 -19.01 -7.36
N ASP A 64 27.63 -18.93 -8.57
CA ASP A 64 28.15 -19.59 -9.75
C ASP A 64 29.52 -19.04 -10.16
N ASP A 65 29.72 -17.71 -10.16
CA ASP A 65 31.03 -17.10 -10.38
C ASP A 65 32.08 -17.67 -9.41
N ARG A 66 31.72 -17.90 -8.15
CA ARG A 66 32.61 -18.46 -7.12
C ARG A 66 32.93 -19.93 -7.35
N GLU A 67 31.97 -20.73 -7.82
CA GLU A 67 32.21 -22.12 -8.23
C GLU A 67 33.15 -22.17 -9.45
N GLN A 68 32.96 -21.30 -10.42
CA GLN A 68 33.86 -21.21 -11.59
C GLN A 68 35.27 -20.73 -11.19
N ILE A 69 35.39 -19.80 -10.25
CA ILE A 69 36.70 -19.40 -9.68
C ILE A 69 37.38 -20.61 -9.05
N PHE A 70 36.62 -21.42 -8.27
CA PHE A 70 37.16 -22.63 -7.65
C PHE A 70 37.62 -23.66 -8.68
N ALA A 71 36.80 -23.92 -9.70
CA ALA A 71 37.17 -24.84 -10.80
C ALA A 71 38.48 -24.37 -11.49
N GLY A 72 38.58 -23.06 -11.78
CA GLY A 72 39.82 -22.51 -12.37
C GLY A 72 41.02 -22.58 -11.43
N VAL A 73 40.84 -22.46 -10.14
CA VAL A 73 41.91 -22.64 -9.14
C VAL A 73 42.37 -24.07 -9.07
N VAL A 74 41.46 -25.06 -9.11
CA VAL A 74 41.78 -26.52 -9.18
C VAL A 74 42.53 -26.87 -10.44
N GLN A 75 42.10 -26.31 -11.57
CA GLN A 75 42.77 -26.49 -12.90
C GLN A 75 44.09 -25.71 -13.01
N ARG A 76 44.51 -24.98 -11.99
CA ARG A 76 45.73 -24.16 -11.98
C ARG A 76 45.77 -23.06 -13.06
N LEU A 77 44.62 -22.56 -13.49
CA LEU A 77 44.52 -21.47 -14.46
C LEU A 77 45.10 -20.19 -13.91
N SER A 78 45.56 -19.28 -14.77
CA SER A 78 45.98 -17.95 -14.37
C SER A 78 44.79 -17.13 -13.91
N ILE A 79 45.03 -16.11 -13.02
CA ILE A 79 43.94 -15.20 -12.56
C ILE A 79 43.26 -14.53 -13.76
N ARG A 80 44.03 -14.17 -14.80
CA ARG A 80 43.49 -13.57 -16.03
C ARG A 80 42.63 -14.55 -16.82
N ALA A 81 42.99 -15.85 -16.86
CA ALA A 81 42.15 -16.86 -17.49
C ALA A 81 40.85 -17.11 -16.72
N ILE A 82 40.94 -17.24 -15.39
CA ILE A 82 39.73 -17.37 -14.56
C ILE A 82 38.80 -16.14 -14.74
N ALA A 83 39.36 -14.94 -14.77
CA ALA A 83 38.61 -13.72 -14.94
C ALA A 83 37.87 -13.64 -16.27
N ARG A 84 38.52 -14.10 -17.37
CA ARG A 84 37.88 -14.21 -18.70
C ARG A 84 36.72 -15.20 -18.69
N ASN A 85 36.89 -16.35 -18.03
CA ASN A 85 35.84 -17.39 -17.98
C ASN A 85 34.55 -16.91 -17.31
N ILE A 86 34.65 -16.03 -16.34
CA ILE A 86 33.49 -15.50 -15.58
C ILE A 86 33.07 -14.09 -16.02
N ASP A 87 33.66 -13.57 -17.09
CA ASP A 87 33.46 -12.20 -17.58
C ASP A 87 33.60 -11.13 -16.47
N ARG A 88 34.73 -11.18 -15.75
CA ARG A 88 35.08 -10.23 -14.68
C ARG A 88 36.51 -9.76 -14.80
N SER A 89 36.82 -8.63 -14.14
CA SER A 89 38.19 -8.13 -14.11
C SER A 89 39.11 -9.05 -13.29
N ALA A 90 40.37 -9.16 -13.73
CA ALA A 90 41.39 -9.92 -13.02
C ALA A 90 41.58 -9.44 -11.56
N SER A 91 41.41 -8.12 -11.31
CA SER A 91 41.46 -7.53 -9.97
C SER A 91 40.30 -7.99 -9.06
N THR A 92 39.13 -8.28 -9.63
CA THR A 92 37.98 -8.83 -8.89
C THR A 92 38.27 -10.25 -8.41
N VAL A 93 38.77 -11.12 -9.30
CA VAL A 93 39.18 -12.48 -8.95
C VAL A 93 40.31 -12.49 -7.94
N GLN A 94 41.28 -11.61 -8.12
CA GLN A 94 42.40 -11.47 -7.17
C GLN A 94 41.91 -11.07 -5.77
N ARG A 95 41.06 -10.08 -5.67
CA ARG A 95 40.46 -9.62 -4.39
C ARG A 95 39.64 -10.71 -3.73
N GLU A 96 38.85 -11.45 -4.50
CA GLU A 96 38.04 -12.57 -3.99
C GLU A 96 38.92 -13.65 -3.38
N LEU A 97 39.97 -14.06 -4.10
CA LEU A 97 40.94 -15.05 -3.63
C LEU A 97 41.72 -14.55 -2.39
N CYS A 98 42.15 -13.28 -2.37
CA CYS A 98 42.83 -12.70 -1.23
C CYS A 98 41.98 -12.67 0.05
N ARG A 99 40.68 -12.42 -0.08
CA ARG A 99 39.76 -12.33 1.06
C ARG A 99 39.36 -13.69 1.62
N ASN A 100 39.29 -14.71 0.76
CA ASN A 100 38.64 -15.98 1.09
C ASN A 100 39.59 -17.19 1.03
N THR A 101 40.88 -16.99 0.89
CA THR A 101 41.90 -18.02 1.07
C THR A 101 42.46 -17.95 2.50
N ALA A 102 42.67 -19.11 3.12
CA ALA A 102 43.31 -19.13 4.44
C ALA A 102 44.72 -18.52 4.38
N PRO A 103 45.07 -17.68 5.34
CA PRO A 103 46.44 -17.18 5.44
C PRO A 103 47.38 -18.39 5.58
N ARG A 104 48.45 -18.43 4.75
CA ARG A 104 49.47 -19.46 4.92
C ARG A 104 50.06 -19.31 6.32
N TYR A 105 50.16 -20.42 7.10
CA TYR A 105 50.96 -20.46 8.30
C TYR A 105 52.35 -19.96 7.96
N ARG A 106 52.79 -18.92 8.65
CA ARG A 106 54.15 -18.36 8.53
C ARG A 106 54.89 -18.75 9.80
N PRO A 107 55.80 -19.73 9.71
CA PRO A 107 56.65 -19.99 10.85
C PRO A 107 57.45 -18.74 11.21
N ARG A 108 57.46 -18.37 12.49
CA ARG A 108 58.34 -17.36 13.02
C ARG A 108 59.77 -17.86 12.93
N LEU A 109 60.66 -17.03 12.43
CA LEU A 109 62.09 -17.29 12.50
C LEU A 109 62.55 -17.23 13.98
N PRO A 110 63.68 -17.92 14.37
CA PRO A 110 64.18 -17.88 15.74
C PRO A 110 64.40 -16.48 16.32
N ASN A 111 64.61 -15.48 15.46
CA ASN A 111 64.77 -14.07 15.82
C ASN A 111 63.45 -13.31 15.96
N GLY A 112 62.31 -13.97 15.97
CA GLY A 112 60.99 -13.34 16.09
C GLY A 112 60.45 -12.70 14.83
N LEU A 113 61.25 -12.58 13.77
CA LEU A 113 60.82 -12.01 12.49
C LEU A 113 59.91 -12.98 11.71
N VAL A 114 58.88 -12.43 11.03
CA VAL A 114 58.01 -13.21 10.16
C VAL A 114 58.61 -13.24 8.75
N ARG A 115 58.82 -14.42 8.19
CA ARG A 115 59.36 -14.56 6.84
C ARG A 115 58.50 -13.78 5.85
N ALA A 116 59.14 -12.98 4.99
CA ALA A 116 58.45 -12.21 3.96
C ALA A 116 57.57 -13.12 3.12
N ALA A 117 56.32 -12.68 2.86
CA ALA A 117 55.40 -13.47 2.06
C ALA A 117 55.95 -13.61 0.65
N PRO A 118 55.99 -14.81 0.08
CA PRO A 118 56.13 -14.90 -1.37
C PRO A 118 54.92 -14.20 -2.02
N THR A 119 55.19 -13.38 -3.01
CA THR A 119 54.25 -12.59 -3.78
C THR A 119 53.16 -13.41 -4.49
N ARG A 120 53.20 -14.74 -4.36
CA ARG A 120 52.17 -15.65 -4.92
C ARG A 120 51.02 -15.84 -3.91
N ILE A 121 49.85 -15.34 -4.29
CA ILE A 121 48.58 -15.57 -3.60
C ILE A 121 48.42 -17.07 -3.43
N GLY A 122 48.26 -17.54 -2.16
CA GLY A 122 47.98 -18.93 -1.89
C GLY A 122 46.63 -19.31 -2.44
N ARG A 123 46.58 -20.07 -3.52
CA ARG A 123 45.32 -20.55 -4.13
C ARG A 123 44.76 -21.78 -3.40
N ARG A 124 45.53 -22.35 -2.47
CA ARG A 124 45.09 -23.52 -1.70
C ARG A 124 44.16 -23.07 -0.58
N GLY A 125 43.00 -23.72 -0.49
CA GLY A 125 42.02 -23.48 0.58
C GLY A 125 40.88 -22.52 0.22
N TYR A 126 40.77 -22.04 -1.01
CA TYR A 126 39.59 -21.32 -1.47
C TYR A 126 38.38 -22.27 -1.48
N ARG A 127 37.30 -21.88 -0.78
CA ARG A 127 36.04 -22.63 -0.70
C ARG A 127 34.90 -21.71 -1.10
N PRO A 128 34.19 -21.99 -2.21
CA PRO A 128 33.08 -21.15 -2.69
C PRO A 128 32.00 -20.93 -1.65
N SER A 129 31.63 -21.98 -0.90
CA SER A 129 30.62 -21.90 0.14
C SER A 129 30.99 -20.96 1.30
N VAL A 130 32.27 -20.97 1.69
CA VAL A 130 32.79 -20.05 2.74
C VAL A 130 32.83 -18.61 2.20
N ALA A 131 33.31 -18.42 0.99
CA ALA A 131 33.34 -17.12 0.33
C ALA A 131 31.93 -16.55 0.14
N GLN A 132 30.97 -17.40 -0.22
CA GLN A 132 29.58 -17.00 -0.31
C GLN A 132 29.00 -16.62 1.06
N LYS A 133 29.27 -17.40 2.11
CA LYS A 133 28.85 -17.08 3.48
C LYS A 133 29.39 -15.72 3.92
N HIS A 134 30.68 -15.43 3.71
CA HIS A 134 31.27 -14.13 4.03
C HIS A 134 30.64 -13.00 3.23
N ALA A 135 30.30 -13.21 1.96
CA ALA A 135 29.60 -12.22 1.13
C ALA A 135 28.19 -11.97 1.67
N ASP A 136 27.47 -13.00 2.10
CA ASP A 136 26.14 -12.89 2.67
C ASP A 136 26.17 -12.18 4.03
N GLU A 137 27.13 -12.49 4.90
CA GLU A 137 27.34 -11.80 6.18
C GLU A 137 27.68 -10.32 5.97
N ASN A 138 28.52 -9.99 4.99
CA ASN A 138 28.85 -8.62 4.63
C ASN A 138 27.67 -7.86 3.99
N ALA A 139 26.84 -8.54 3.21
CA ALA A 139 25.62 -7.97 2.64
C ALA A 139 24.55 -7.74 3.72
N ALA A 140 24.52 -8.61 4.74
CA ALA A 140 23.58 -8.54 5.87
C ALA A 140 23.97 -7.49 6.93
N ARG A 141 25.09 -6.74 6.78
CA ARG A 141 25.44 -5.69 7.74
C ARG A 141 24.29 -4.70 7.86
N PRO A 142 23.79 -4.46 9.08
CA PRO A 142 22.71 -3.51 9.30
C PRO A 142 23.18 -2.11 8.88
N LYS A 143 22.62 -1.63 7.78
CA LYS A 143 22.74 -0.21 7.43
C LYS A 143 21.68 0.53 8.23
N VAL A 144 22.04 1.66 8.81
CA VAL A 144 21.07 2.55 9.43
C VAL A 144 20.01 2.88 8.38
N GLY A 145 18.75 2.55 8.66
CA GLY A 145 17.64 2.75 7.74
C GLY A 145 17.47 4.23 7.37
N LEU A 146 16.89 4.50 6.20
CA LEU A 146 16.66 5.88 5.72
C LEU A 146 15.89 6.70 6.76
N LEU A 147 14.80 6.17 7.29
CA LEU A 147 13.97 6.83 8.29
C LEU A 147 14.68 7.05 9.64
N ALA A 148 15.69 6.22 9.97
CA ALA A 148 16.49 6.43 11.18
C ALA A 148 17.58 7.49 11.00
N ARG A 149 17.95 7.84 9.76
CA ARG A 149 18.95 8.86 9.44
C ARG A 149 18.36 10.24 9.21
N ASN A 150 17.16 10.30 8.62
CA ASN A 150 16.46 11.54 8.32
C ASN A 150 15.27 11.70 9.27
N VAL A 151 15.45 12.53 10.29
CA VAL A 151 14.44 12.78 11.34
C VAL A 151 13.22 13.50 10.77
N LEU A 152 13.41 14.47 9.87
CA LEU A 152 12.30 15.21 9.25
C LEU A 152 11.39 14.28 8.44
N LEU A 153 11.99 13.42 7.61
CA LEU A 153 11.25 12.42 6.85
C LEU A 153 10.54 11.42 7.76
N HIS A 154 11.22 10.98 8.83
CA HIS A 154 10.64 10.09 9.84
C HIS A 154 9.37 10.70 10.45
N ASP A 155 9.46 11.94 10.94
CA ASP A 155 8.37 12.62 11.64
C ASP A 155 7.18 12.88 10.71
N GLU A 156 7.46 13.27 9.46
CA GLU A 156 6.40 13.46 8.47
C GLU A 156 5.71 12.14 8.10
N VAL A 157 6.47 11.05 7.92
CA VAL A 157 5.91 9.71 7.69
C VAL A 157 5.06 9.26 8.89
N GLN A 158 5.57 9.45 10.12
CA GLN A 158 4.84 9.09 11.34
C GLN A 158 3.53 9.87 11.47
N LYS A 159 3.55 11.17 11.22
CA LYS A 159 2.37 12.05 11.22
C LYS A 159 1.30 11.56 10.23
N ARG A 160 1.70 11.19 9.01
CA ARG A 160 0.76 10.69 7.98
C ARG A 160 0.21 9.31 8.32
N LEU A 161 1.03 8.41 8.86
CA LEU A 161 0.55 7.11 9.36
C LEU A 161 -0.48 7.28 10.47
N THR A 162 -0.28 8.22 11.40
CA THR A 162 -1.24 8.55 12.46
C THR A 162 -2.58 9.04 11.89
N ARG A 163 -2.57 9.74 10.76
CA ARG A 163 -3.75 10.12 9.98
C ARG A 163 -4.38 8.96 9.20
N LYS A 164 -3.82 7.75 9.33
CA LYS A 164 -4.24 6.52 8.63
C LYS A 164 -4.00 6.53 7.13
N ASP A 165 -3.07 7.35 6.63
CA ASP A 165 -2.61 7.26 5.26
C ASP A 165 -1.86 5.95 5.05
N SER A 166 -2.03 5.32 3.88
CA SER A 166 -1.29 4.10 3.56
C SER A 166 0.15 4.44 3.15
N PRO A 167 1.11 3.52 3.33
CA PRO A 167 2.49 3.73 2.87
C PRO A 167 2.62 4.13 1.39
N GLU A 168 1.75 3.63 0.51
CA GLU A 168 1.70 4.02 -0.90
C GLU A 168 1.27 5.48 -1.05
N GLN A 169 0.21 5.89 -0.35
CA GLN A 169 -0.25 7.28 -0.33
C GLN A 169 0.84 8.23 0.17
N ILE A 170 1.52 7.87 1.25
CA ILE A 170 2.61 8.65 1.84
C ILE A 170 3.76 8.81 0.84
N SER A 171 4.21 7.71 0.25
CA SER A 171 5.33 7.71 -0.69
C SER A 171 5.09 8.62 -1.90
N HIS A 172 3.88 8.60 -2.45
CA HIS A 172 3.53 9.43 -3.60
C HIS A 172 3.27 10.88 -3.21
N ARG A 173 2.56 11.11 -2.10
CA ARG A 173 2.22 12.46 -1.66
C ARG A 173 3.43 13.28 -1.23
N LEU A 174 4.45 12.66 -0.63
CA LEU A 174 5.70 13.34 -0.30
C LEU A 174 6.38 13.98 -1.52
N ARG A 175 6.23 13.38 -2.71
CA ARG A 175 6.79 13.94 -3.95
C ARG A 175 6.06 15.20 -4.41
N LEU A 176 4.76 15.30 -4.13
CA LEU A 176 3.95 16.47 -4.48
C LEU A 176 4.15 17.60 -3.47
N ASP A 177 4.25 17.26 -2.18
CA ASP A 177 4.38 18.26 -1.11
C ASP A 177 5.81 18.81 -0.99
N PHE A 178 6.83 18.02 -1.40
CA PHE A 178 8.25 18.39 -1.36
C PHE A 178 8.89 18.14 -2.74
N PRO A 179 8.51 18.91 -3.79
CA PRO A 179 8.96 18.64 -5.16
C PRO A 179 10.48 18.78 -5.32
N ASP A 180 11.10 19.73 -4.62
CA ASP A 180 12.50 20.08 -4.77
C ASP A 180 13.42 19.41 -3.74
N ASP A 181 12.86 18.62 -2.81
CA ASP A 181 13.61 17.96 -1.74
C ASP A 181 13.70 16.45 -1.96
N GLU A 182 14.86 15.99 -2.46
CA GLU A 182 15.12 14.57 -2.68
C GLU A 182 15.27 13.78 -1.37
N GLU A 183 15.65 14.43 -0.27
CA GLU A 183 15.78 13.76 1.03
C GLU A 183 14.43 13.37 1.63
N MET A 184 13.36 14.00 1.16
CA MET A 184 11.97 13.65 1.50
C MET A 184 11.39 12.54 0.61
N ARG A 185 12.22 11.78 -0.11
CA ARG A 185 11.80 10.63 -0.93
C ARG A 185 11.92 9.33 -0.13
N VAL A 186 10.85 8.57 -0.09
CA VAL A 186 10.82 7.23 0.53
C VAL A 186 9.90 6.30 -0.26
N SER A 187 10.32 5.05 -0.43
CA SER A 187 9.45 4.04 -1.04
C SER A 187 8.44 3.49 -0.02
N HIS A 188 7.28 3.09 -0.49
CA HIS A 188 6.27 2.45 0.36
C HIS A 188 6.80 1.16 1.02
N GLU A 189 7.67 0.40 0.33
CA GLU A 189 8.32 -0.78 0.90
C GLU A 189 9.24 -0.43 2.07
N THR A 190 9.97 0.69 1.99
CA THR A 190 10.81 1.17 3.10
C THR A 190 9.97 1.49 4.34
N ILE A 191 8.80 2.10 4.14
CA ILE A 191 7.85 2.37 5.23
C ILE A 191 7.33 1.06 5.83
N TYR A 192 6.89 0.09 5.00
CA TYR A 192 6.46 -1.23 5.47
C TYR A 192 7.56 -1.95 6.25
N LEU A 193 8.78 -1.98 5.72
CA LEU A 193 9.91 -2.61 6.41
C LEU A 193 10.19 -1.98 7.77
N SER A 194 10.04 -0.66 7.88
CA SER A 194 10.23 0.06 9.15
C SER A 194 9.13 -0.20 10.18
N LEU A 195 7.92 -0.59 9.74
CA LEU A 195 6.79 -0.92 10.62
C LEU A 195 6.84 -2.37 11.11
N TYR A 196 7.23 -3.32 10.24
CA TYR A 196 7.03 -4.75 10.49
C TYR A 196 8.31 -5.53 10.82
N VAL A 197 9.49 -5.01 10.48
CA VAL A 197 10.76 -5.72 10.70
C VAL A 197 11.40 -5.31 12.00
N GLU A 198 11.60 -6.28 12.91
CA GLU A 198 12.32 -6.08 14.16
C GLU A 198 13.78 -5.64 13.90
N GLY A 199 14.25 -4.62 14.62
CA GLY A 199 15.60 -4.09 14.48
C GLY A 199 15.80 -3.07 13.33
N ARG A 200 14.78 -2.84 12.49
CA ARG A 200 14.78 -1.76 11.47
C ARG A 200 13.73 -0.69 11.72
N GLY A 201 12.91 -0.89 12.76
CA GLY A 201 11.78 -0.04 13.10
C GLY A 201 12.21 1.27 13.72
N ALA A 202 12.42 2.30 12.89
CA ALA A 202 12.45 3.66 13.37
C ALA A 202 11.03 4.16 13.72
N LEU A 203 9.98 3.56 13.12
CA LEU A 203 8.59 3.91 13.35
C LEU A 203 7.98 3.09 14.49
N LYS A 204 7.05 3.70 15.23
CA LYS A 204 6.34 3.01 16.33
C LYS A 204 5.51 1.86 15.78
N ARG A 205 5.66 0.66 16.37
CA ARG A 205 4.94 -0.56 15.96
C ARG A 205 3.41 -0.41 16.05
N GLU A 206 2.93 0.41 16.95
CA GLU A 206 1.50 0.73 17.12
C GLU A 206 0.88 1.33 15.87
N LEU A 207 1.67 1.99 15.02
CA LEU A 207 1.22 2.56 13.74
C LEU A 207 0.83 1.50 12.71
N ALA A 208 1.28 0.26 12.87
CA ALA A 208 0.82 -0.85 12.02
C ALA A 208 -0.69 -1.10 12.14
N ALA A 209 -1.28 -0.81 13.31
CA ALA A 209 -2.73 -0.87 13.53
C ALA A 209 -3.50 0.18 12.73
N CYS A 210 -2.85 1.24 12.28
CA CYS A 210 -3.46 2.30 11.45
C CYS A 210 -3.66 1.86 9.99
N LEU A 211 -3.06 0.75 9.56
CA LEU A 211 -3.21 0.24 8.20
C LEU A 211 -4.58 -0.46 8.01
N ARG A 212 -5.15 -0.34 6.81
CA ARG A 212 -6.50 -0.82 6.46
C ARG A 212 -6.74 -2.31 6.70
N THR A 213 -5.71 -3.15 6.66
CA THR A 213 -5.81 -4.62 6.62
C THR A 213 -5.46 -5.31 7.93
N GLY A 214 -6.05 -4.91 9.05
CA GLY A 214 -5.89 -5.64 10.32
C GLY A 214 -6.53 -7.04 10.37
N ARG A 215 -6.95 -7.67 9.25
CA ARG A 215 -7.61 -8.99 9.25
C ARG A 215 -7.07 -9.95 8.20
N ALA A 216 -6.72 -11.13 8.67
CA ALA A 216 -6.15 -12.23 7.90
C ALA A 216 -7.15 -13.21 7.22
N VAL A 217 -8.51 -13.10 7.39
CA VAL A 217 -9.43 -14.12 6.86
C VAL A 217 -10.77 -13.53 6.39
N ARG A 218 -11.20 -13.93 5.19
CA ARG A 218 -12.50 -13.61 4.55
C ARG A 218 -13.57 -14.62 5.00
N LYS A 219 -14.68 -14.15 5.62
CA LYS A 219 -15.84 -15.00 5.95
C LYS A 219 -16.87 -14.96 4.82
N PRO A 220 -17.56 -16.08 4.49
CA PRO A 220 -18.61 -16.12 3.48
C PRO A 220 -19.87 -15.37 3.93
N ARG A 221 -20.54 -14.71 2.97
CA ARG A 221 -21.78 -13.97 3.17
C ARG A 221 -22.95 -14.94 3.35
N ARG A 222 -23.77 -14.77 4.39
CA ARG A 222 -25.10 -15.36 4.50
C ARG A 222 -26.10 -14.40 3.87
N SER A 223 -26.88 -14.89 2.89
CA SER A 223 -28.01 -14.16 2.30
C SER A 223 -29.24 -14.29 3.22
N GLY A 224 -29.74 -13.18 3.71
CA GLY A 224 -31.05 -13.13 4.38
C GLY A 224 -32.10 -12.62 3.39
N THR A 225 -33.16 -13.37 3.23
CA THR A 225 -34.33 -12.97 2.43
C THR A 225 -35.14 -11.97 3.25
N GLN A 226 -35.03 -10.67 2.96
CA GLN A 226 -35.93 -9.65 3.50
C GLN A 226 -37.08 -9.39 2.53
N ARG A 227 -38.31 -9.36 3.06
CA ARG A 227 -39.53 -8.90 2.31
C ARG A 227 -39.29 -7.43 1.94
N ARG A 228 -39.37 -7.13 0.64
CA ARG A 228 -39.18 -5.79 0.10
C ARG A 228 -40.48 -5.01 0.13
N VAL A 229 -40.47 -3.86 0.81
CA VAL A 229 -41.49 -2.82 0.63
C VAL A 229 -41.09 -2.06 -0.64
N ARG A 230 -41.97 -1.95 -1.62
CA ARG A 230 -41.72 -1.17 -2.84
C ARG A 230 -41.88 0.32 -2.52
N ILE A 231 -40.85 1.10 -2.78
CA ILE A 231 -40.91 2.57 -2.79
C ILE A 231 -41.72 2.95 -4.05
N LYS A 232 -42.66 3.89 -3.93
CA LYS A 232 -43.48 4.38 -5.07
C LYS A 232 -42.66 5.44 -5.84
N ASP A 233 -42.95 5.58 -7.13
CA ASP A 233 -42.44 6.65 -8.01
C ASP A 233 -40.90 6.72 -8.10
N MET A 234 -40.20 5.58 -7.97
CA MET A 234 -38.76 5.49 -8.14
C MET A 234 -38.35 5.64 -9.61
N VAL A 235 -37.39 6.53 -9.86
CA VAL A 235 -36.69 6.62 -11.16
C VAL A 235 -35.50 5.66 -11.13
N ASN A 236 -35.41 4.79 -12.12
CA ASN A 236 -34.35 3.79 -12.19
C ASN A 236 -33.03 4.42 -12.62
N ILE A 237 -31.90 3.86 -12.16
CA ILE A 237 -30.55 4.29 -12.54
C ILE A 237 -30.31 4.26 -14.06
N ALA A 238 -31.06 3.45 -14.81
CA ALA A 238 -30.98 3.41 -16.27
C ALA A 238 -31.45 4.71 -16.94
N GLU A 239 -32.28 5.53 -16.26
CA GLU A 239 -32.76 6.82 -16.72
C GLU A 239 -31.81 7.99 -16.34
N ARG A 240 -30.73 7.68 -15.61
CA ARG A 240 -29.76 8.67 -15.19
C ARG A 240 -28.96 9.22 -16.38
N PRO A 241 -28.66 10.52 -16.43
CA PRO A 241 -27.86 11.12 -17.50
C PRO A 241 -26.52 10.40 -17.75
N ALA A 242 -26.15 10.21 -19.01
CA ALA A 242 -24.92 9.48 -19.37
C ALA A 242 -23.65 10.17 -18.85
N GLU A 243 -23.67 11.50 -18.68
CA GLU A 243 -22.56 12.29 -18.14
C GLU A 243 -22.11 11.87 -16.72
N VAL A 244 -22.98 11.15 -15.99
CA VAL A 244 -22.67 10.65 -14.65
C VAL A 244 -21.69 9.48 -14.68
N GLU A 245 -21.60 8.74 -15.81
CA GLU A 245 -20.81 7.51 -15.89
C GLU A 245 -19.29 7.78 -15.92
N ASP A 246 -18.85 8.76 -16.67
CA ASP A 246 -17.41 9.06 -16.86
C ASP A 246 -16.77 9.84 -15.70
N ARG A 247 -17.59 10.34 -14.76
CA ARG A 247 -17.14 11.13 -13.59
C ARG A 247 -16.41 12.44 -13.96
N ALA A 248 -16.63 12.94 -15.15
CA ALA A 248 -16.02 14.20 -15.60
C ALA A 248 -16.78 15.42 -15.06
N VAL A 249 -18.10 15.27 -14.93
CA VAL A 249 -19.00 16.36 -14.52
C VAL A 249 -19.24 16.28 -13.00
N PRO A 250 -18.99 17.35 -12.23
CA PRO A 250 -19.27 17.39 -10.80
C PRO A 250 -20.78 17.54 -10.51
N GLY A 251 -21.15 17.26 -9.26
CA GLY A 251 -22.51 17.43 -8.78
C GLY A 251 -23.33 16.13 -8.74
N HIS A 252 -22.72 15.02 -9.06
CA HIS A 252 -23.36 13.70 -9.01
C HIS A 252 -22.91 12.92 -7.78
N TRP A 253 -23.85 12.56 -6.91
CA TRP A 253 -23.59 11.97 -5.61
C TRP A 253 -24.04 10.51 -5.56
N GLU A 254 -23.30 9.71 -4.80
CA GLU A 254 -23.73 8.37 -4.37
C GLU A 254 -24.01 8.39 -2.87
N GLY A 255 -25.19 7.93 -2.47
CA GLY A 255 -25.59 7.90 -1.06
C GLY A 255 -25.81 6.48 -0.54
N ASP A 256 -25.60 6.28 0.77
CA ASP A 256 -25.82 5.01 1.48
C ASP A 256 -25.89 5.23 3.00
N LEU A 257 -26.26 4.19 3.75
CA LEU A 257 -26.19 4.16 5.20
C LEU A 257 -25.13 3.14 5.66
N ILE A 258 -24.24 3.57 6.54
CA ILE A 258 -23.48 2.62 7.35
C ILE A 258 -24.24 2.36 8.65
N THR A 259 -24.62 1.11 8.89
CA THR A 259 -25.42 0.73 10.05
C THR A 259 -24.55 0.20 11.18
N GLY A 260 -24.99 0.46 12.41
CA GLY A 260 -24.40 0.00 13.65
C GLY A 260 -24.84 -1.39 14.08
N ILE A 261 -24.72 -1.66 15.38
CA ILE A 261 -25.15 -2.91 15.99
C ILE A 261 -26.64 -3.13 15.78
N GLN A 262 -27.03 -4.34 15.40
CA GLN A 262 -28.43 -4.74 15.18
C GLN A 262 -29.27 -3.78 14.31
N ASN A 263 -28.63 -2.95 13.50
CA ASN A 263 -29.28 -1.96 12.65
C ASN A 263 -30.11 -0.90 13.42
N THR A 264 -29.74 -0.61 14.69
CA THR A 264 -30.47 0.34 15.52
C THR A 264 -30.02 1.79 15.31
N SER A 265 -28.78 1.99 14.87
CA SER A 265 -28.19 3.30 14.59
C SER A 265 -27.54 3.30 13.21
N ALA A 266 -27.45 4.48 12.59
CA ALA A 266 -26.83 4.64 11.29
C ALA A 266 -26.13 6.01 11.15
N ILE A 267 -25.21 6.09 10.18
CA ILE A 267 -24.65 7.34 9.67
C ILE A 267 -24.88 7.32 8.17
N GLY A 268 -25.46 8.38 7.63
CA GLY A 268 -25.60 8.55 6.18
C GLY A 268 -24.29 9.00 5.54
N THR A 269 -24.04 8.52 4.34
CA THR A 269 -22.84 8.87 3.57
C THR A 269 -23.25 9.41 2.21
N LEU A 270 -22.70 10.55 1.83
CA LEU A 270 -22.85 11.16 0.52
C LEU A 270 -21.45 11.34 -0.08
N VAL A 271 -21.19 10.70 -1.22
CA VAL A 271 -19.89 10.74 -1.89
C VAL A 271 -20.07 11.36 -3.27
N GLU A 272 -19.42 12.50 -3.50
CA GLU A 272 -19.38 13.13 -4.82
C GLU A 272 -18.51 12.30 -5.78
N ARG A 273 -19.03 12.01 -6.97
CA ARG A 273 -18.44 11.00 -7.87
C ARG A 273 -17.14 11.44 -8.53
N THR A 274 -17.02 12.70 -8.89
CA THR A 274 -15.84 13.27 -9.59
C THR A 274 -14.66 13.39 -8.63
N THR A 275 -14.85 14.07 -7.51
CA THR A 275 -13.80 14.36 -6.54
C THR A 275 -13.61 13.24 -5.51
N GLY A 276 -14.68 12.50 -5.20
CA GLY A 276 -14.75 11.58 -4.06
C GLY A 276 -14.84 12.29 -2.72
N CYS A 277 -15.26 13.56 -2.73
CA CYS A 277 -15.55 14.30 -1.53
C CYS A 277 -16.70 13.65 -0.76
N LEU A 278 -16.53 13.52 0.55
CA LEU A 278 -17.46 12.83 1.44
C LEU A 278 -18.14 13.83 2.35
N MET A 279 -19.46 13.74 2.44
CA MET A 279 -20.25 14.32 3.51
C MET A 279 -20.89 13.20 4.35
N LEU A 280 -20.98 13.39 5.66
CA LEU A 280 -21.62 12.47 6.58
C LEU A 280 -22.89 13.09 7.16
N LEU A 281 -23.96 12.32 7.13
CA LEU A 281 -25.26 12.71 7.68
C LEU A 281 -25.40 12.19 9.11
N TYR A 282 -25.64 13.07 10.03
CA TYR A 282 -25.85 12.73 11.43
C TYR A 282 -27.30 12.26 11.65
N LEU A 283 -27.45 11.01 12.08
CA LEU A 283 -28.76 10.37 12.36
C LEU A 283 -28.73 9.86 13.81
N PRO A 284 -29.04 10.73 14.80
CA PRO A 284 -28.81 10.43 16.21
C PRO A 284 -29.67 9.30 16.75
N ASP A 285 -30.95 9.26 16.38
CA ASP A 285 -31.92 8.36 17.00
C ASP A 285 -32.21 7.14 16.15
N ARG A 286 -32.66 7.37 14.89
CA ARG A 286 -33.09 6.34 13.95
C ARG A 286 -32.76 6.76 12.52
N HIS A 287 -32.99 5.87 11.58
CA HIS A 287 -32.78 6.11 10.15
C HIS A 287 -34.05 5.85 9.33
N ARG A 288 -35.19 6.34 9.84
CA ARG A 288 -36.46 6.33 9.10
C ARG A 288 -36.42 7.35 7.96
N ALA A 289 -37.32 7.25 7.02
CA ALA A 289 -37.40 8.15 5.85
C ALA A 289 -37.41 9.65 6.25
N ILE A 290 -38.12 10.01 7.32
CA ILE A 290 -38.15 11.40 7.79
C ILE A 290 -36.81 11.86 8.39
N ASP A 291 -36.08 10.97 9.09
CA ASP A 291 -34.80 11.29 9.70
C ASP A 291 -33.75 11.52 8.60
N VAL A 292 -33.75 10.65 7.57
CA VAL A 292 -32.84 10.77 6.39
C VAL A 292 -33.20 12.01 5.57
N GLN A 293 -34.48 12.28 5.33
CA GLN A 293 -34.94 13.50 4.66
C GLN A 293 -34.42 14.75 5.36
N ASN A 294 -34.62 14.85 6.68
CA ASN A 294 -34.21 16.01 7.48
C ASN A 294 -32.67 16.20 7.51
N ALA A 295 -31.91 15.14 7.27
CA ALA A 295 -30.44 15.20 7.18
C ALA A 295 -29.95 15.55 5.77
N ILE A 296 -30.57 15.01 4.70
CA ILE A 296 -30.15 15.23 3.32
C ILE A 296 -30.47 16.66 2.86
N ILE A 297 -31.67 17.16 3.14
CA ILE A 297 -32.13 18.47 2.62
C ILE A 297 -31.16 19.60 3.01
N PRO A 298 -30.78 19.81 4.27
CA PRO A 298 -29.84 20.87 4.61
C PRO A 298 -28.41 20.59 4.11
N ALA A 299 -28.00 19.34 4.04
CA ALA A 299 -26.67 18.97 3.56
C ALA A 299 -26.51 19.26 2.06
N MET A 300 -27.50 18.93 1.25
CA MET A 300 -27.48 19.19 -0.18
C MET A 300 -27.87 20.65 -0.51
N GLY A 301 -28.86 21.21 0.18
CA GLY A 301 -29.33 22.58 -0.05
C GLY A 301 -28.27 23.66 0.24
N GLY A 302 -27.26 23.36 1.04
CA GLY A 302 -26.12 24.25 1.30
C GLY A 302 -25.05 24.25 0.20
N LEU A 303 -25.18 23.40 -0.82
CA LEU A 303 -24.20 23.31 -1.91
C LEU A 303 -24.56 24.26 -3.08
N PRO A 304 -23.57 24.77 -3.81
CA PRO A 304 -23.81 25.47 -5.08
C PRO A 304 -24.56 24.59 -6.09
N ASP A 305 -25.35 25.19 -6.98
CA ASP A 305 -26.17 24.48 -7.97
C ASP A 305 -25.36 23.51 -8.83
N MET A 306 -24.16 23.91 -9.22
CA MET A 306 -23.25 23.06 -9.98
C MET A 306 -22.89 21.73 -9.28
N LEU A 307 -23.02 21.68 -7.96
CA LEU A 307 -22.75 20.49 -7.13
C LEU A 307 -24.05 19.78 -6.67
N ARG A 308 -25.23 20.21 -7.14
CA ARG A 308 -26.54 19.66 -6.80
C ARG A 308 -27.28 19.14 -8.03
N LYS A 309 -26.74 18.13 -8.70
CA LYS A 309 -27.38 17.58 -9.92
C LYS A 309 -28.15 16.31 -9.62
N THR A 310 -27.47 15.25 -9.20
CA THR A 310 -28.13 13.97 -8.97
C THR A 310 -27.65 13.29 -7.69
N LEU A 311 -28.53 12.49 -7.09
CA LEU A 311 -28.21 11.58 -5.99
C LEU A 311 -28.63 10.17 -6.39
N THR A 312 -27.69 9.23 -6.34
CA THR A 312 -27.96 7.80 -6.57
C THR A 312 -28.00 7.06 -5.24
N TRP A 313 -29.07 6.33 -4.96
CA TRP A 313 -29.26 5.56 -3.73
C TRP A 313 -29.67 4.11 -4.04
N ASP A 314 -29.65 3.22 -3.03
CA ASP A 314 -30.28 1.91 -3.20
C ASP A 314 -31.81 1.97 -2.95
N GLN A 315 -32.47 0.82 -3.11
CA GLN A 315 -33.91 0.72 -2.89
C GLN A 315 -34.26 0.53 -1.40
N GLY A 316 -33.56 1.23 -0.50
CA GLY A 316 -33.79 1.18 0.92
C GLY A 316 -35.02 1.99 1.32
N ILE A 317 -35.83 1.47 2.27
CA ILE A 317 -37.07 2.11 2.75
C ILE A 317 -36.83 3.49 3.37
N GLU A 318 -35.62 3.76 3.79
CA GLU A 318 -35.18 5.06 4.32
C GLU A 318 -35.27 6.18 3.29
N MET A 319 -35.38 5.86 2.01
CA MET A 319 -35.53 6.84 0.91
C MET A 319 -37.00 6.93 0.42
N SER A 320 -37.98 6.48 1.22
CA SER A 320 -39.40 6.57 0.82
C SER A 320 -39.89 8.01 0.60
N ASN A 321 -39.20 9.01 1.16
CA ASN A 321 -39.51 10.43 1.01
C ASN A 321 -38.65 11.11 -0.08
N HIS A 322 -38.13 10.33 -1.06
CA HIS A 322 -37.23 10.83 -2.09
C HIS A 322 -37.84 11.98 -2.93
N VAL A 323 -39.14 11.93 -3.19
CA VAL A 323 -39.82 13.00 -3.95
C VAL A 323 -39.75 14.35 -3.22
N GLN A 324 -39.96 14.35 -1.89
CA GLN A 324 -39.85 15.54 -1.04
C GLN A 324 -38.38 16.02 -0.93
N ILE A 325 -37.43 15.08 -0.86
CA ILE A 325 -36.01 15.40 -0.86
C ILE A 325 -35.61 16.04 -2.18
N ALA A 326 -35.99 15.46 -3.31
CA ALA A 326 -35.71 15.97 -4.66
C ALA A 326 -36.23 17.39 -4.83
N ALA A 327 -37.49 17.63 -4.49
CA ALA A 327 -38.12 18.95 -4.59
C ALA A 327 -37.48 20.00 -3.66
N ALA A 328 -37.16 19.62 -2.41
CA ALA A 328 -36.62 20.56 -1.43
C ALA A 328 -35.13 20.87 -1.60
N ALA A 329 -34.35 19.91 -2.11
CA ALA A 329 -32.92 20.07 -2.34
C ALA A 329 -32.58 20.41 -3.81
N ASP A 330 -33.56 20.51 -4.68
CA ASP A 330 -33.41 20.80 -6.12
C ASP A 330 -32.36 19.89 -6.78
N LEU A 331 -32.65 18.56 -6.75
CA LEU A 331 -31.79 17.53 -7.33
C LEU A 331 -32.60 16.31 -7.79
N ASP A 332 -32.09 15.60 -8.79
CA ASP A 332 -32.71 14.37 -9.26
C ASP A 332 -32.23 13.15 -8.46
N ILE A 333 -33.17 12.23 -8.12
CA ILE A 333 -32.83 11.05 -7.34
C ILE A 333 -33.06 9.78 -8.18
N TYR A 334 -32.00 8.95 -8.29
CA TYR A 334 -32.02 7.71 -9.04
C TYR A 334 -31.77 6.51 -8.13
N PHE A 335 -32.44 5.39 -8.41
CA PHE A 335 -32.32 4.18 -7.61
C PHE A 335 -31.58 3.08 -8.36
N CYS A 336 -30.60 2.48 -7.67
CA CYS A 336 -29.84 1.34 -8.20
C CYS A 336 -30.74 0.12 -8.41
N ASP A 337 -30.33 -0.75 -9.33
CA ASP A 337 -30.94 -2.06 -9.48
C ASP A 337 -30.76 -2.91 -8.21
N PRO A 338 -31.71 -3.78 -7.91
CA PRO A 338 -31.60 -4.68 -6.78
C PRO A 338 -30.34 -5.54 -6.88
N HIS A 339 -29.59 -5.67 -5.77
CA HIS A 339 -28.38 -6.48 -5.68
C HIS A 339 -27.19 -6.02 -6.56
N SER A 340 -27.18 -4.78 -7.00
CA SER A 340 -26.14 -4.19 -7.88
C SER A 340 -25.22 -3.21 -7.14
N PRO A 341 -24.43 -3.65 -6.14
CA PRO A 341 -23.56 -2.75 -5.36
C PRO A 341 -22.50 -2.05 -6.21
N TRP A 342 -22.10 -2.64 -7.34
CA TRP A 342 -21.15 -2.04 -8.27
C TRP A 342 -21.62 -0.71 -8.87
N GLN A 343 -22.93 -0.46 -8.92
CA GLN A 343 -23.50 0.81 -9.39
C GLN A 343 -23.21 1.98 -8.45
N ARG A 344 -22.78 1.70 -7.19
CA ARG A 344 -22.35 2.67 -6.19
C ARG A 344 -20.94 2.38 -5.68
N GLY A 345 -20.01 2.09 -6.59
CA GLY A 345 -18.65 1.69 -6.25
C GLY A 345 -17.85 2.73 -5.47
N SER A 346 -18.11 4.03 -5.66
CA SER A 346 -17.45 5.12 -4.92
C SER A 346 -17.86 5.08 -3.45
N ASN A 347 -19.16 4.89 -3.20
CA ASN A 347 -19.69 4.83 -1.86
C ASN A 347 -19.27 3.54 -1.13
N GLU A 348 -19.35 2.37 -1.78
CA GLU A 348 -18.90 1.11 -1.18
C GLU A 348 -17.44 1.16 -0.73
N ASN A 349 -16.54 1.71 -1.57
CA ASN A 349 -15.15 1.90 -1.20
C ASN A 349 -14.98 2.86 -0.01
N THR A 350 -15.71 3.96 -0.01
CA THR A 350 -15.66 4.98 1.06
C THR A 350 -16.21 4.42 2.37
N ASN A 351 -17.32 3.67 2.33
CA ASN A 351 -17.87 2.97 3.49
C ASN A 351 -16.84 1.98 4.08
N GLY A 352 -16.08 1.29 3.23
CA GLY A 352 -14.98 0.44 3.67
C GLY A 352 -13.87 1.21 4.42
N LEU A 353 -13.58 2.46 4.03
CA LEU A 353 -12.62 3.32 4.73
C LEU A 353 -13.21 3.89 6.03
N LEU A 354 -14.49 4.28 6.03
CA LEU A 354 -15.18 4.78 7.21
C LEU A 354 -15.19 3.76 8.35
N ARG A 355 -15.13 2.45 8.06
CA ARG A 355 -15.03 1.41 9.09
C ARG A 355 -13.73 1.46 9.91
N GLN A 356 -12.76 2.27 9.54
CA GLN A 356 -11.59 2.58 10.38
C GLN A 356 -11.91 3.56 11.52
N TYR A 357 -13.00 4.33 11.37
CA TYR A 357 -13.48 5.31 12.34
C TYR A 357 -14.74 4.80 13.07
N PHE A 358 -15.61 4.14 12.34
CA PHE A 358 -16.87 3.59 12.80
C PHE A 358 -16.90 2.08 12.59
N PRO A 359 -16.29 1.27 13.49
CA PRO A 359 -16.17 -0.17 13.33
C PRO A 359 -17.53 -0.86 13.19
N LYS A 360 -17.59 -1.92 12.39
CA LYS A 360 -18.82 -2.70 12.21
C LYS A 360 -19.23 -3.39 13.51
N GLY A 361 -20.51 -3.29 13.86
CA GLY A 361 -21.05 -3.89 15.09
C GLY A 361 -20.92 -3.02 16.34
N THR A 362 -20.50 -1.76 16.19
CA THR A 362 -20.55 -0.75 17.27
C THR A 362 -21.86 0.03 17.24
N ASP A 363 -22.21 0.63 18.37
CA ASP A 363 -23.32 1.55 18.46
C ASP A 363 -22.91 2.92 17.91
N LEU A 364 -23.50 3.30 16.77
CA LEU A 364 -23.17 4.55 16.06
C LEU A 364 -23.92 5.76 16.64
N SER A 365 -24.93 5.59 17.47
CA SER A 365 -25.66 6.70 18.11
C SER A 365 -24.81 7.49 19.10
N LYS A 366 -23.73 6.88 19.59
CA LYS A 366 -22.78 7.50 20.53
C LYS A 366 -21.84 8.52 19.87
N ASN A 367 -21.79 8.54 18.53
CA ASN A 367 -20.96 9.50 17.82
C ASN A 367 -21.64 10.85 17.73
N THR A 368 -20.88 11.90 17.88
CA THR A 368 -21.33 13.29 17.80
C THR A 368 -21.17 13.83 16.36
N PRO A 369 -21.84 14.96 16.01
CA PRO A 369 -21.55 15.65 14.75
C PRO A 369 -20.07 16.00 14.56
N SER A 370 -19.35 16.29 15.66
CA SER A 370 -17.90 16.56 15.62
C SER A 370 -17.08 15.33 15.24
N ASP A 371 -17.48 14.13 15.71
CA ASP A 371 -16.82 12.87 15.35
C ASP A 371 -17.02 12.55 13.85
N LEU A 372 -18.23 12.81 13.35
CA LEU A 372 -18.53 12.64 11.93
C LEU A 372 -17.72 13.62 11.09
N LYS A 373 -17.70 14.90 11.48
CA LYS A 373 -16.89 15.92 10.80
C LYS A 373 -15.41 15.53 10.78
N PHE A 374 -14.86 15.12 11.92
CA PHE A 374 -13.48 14.67 12.00
C PHE A 374 -13.20 13.51 11.02
N ALA A 375 -14.07 12.49 10.98
CA ALA A 375 -13.89 11.35 10.09
C ALA A 375 -14.00 11.75 8.60
N ALA A 376 -14.94 12.64 8.25
CA ALA A 376 -15.08 13.18 6.92
C ALA A 376 -13.84 13.99 6.51
N ASP A 377 -13.34 14.87 7.36
CA ASP A 377 -12.15 15.70 7.14
C ASP A 377 -10.91 14.80 6.92
N GLN A 378 -10.74 13.75 7.74
CA GLN A 378 -9.66 12.77 7.56
C GLN A 378 -9.70 12.05 6.22
N LEU A 379 -10.89 11.69 5.72
CA LEU A 379 -11.04 11.03 4.43
C LEU A 379 -10.96 12.00 3.25
N ASN A 380 -11.42 13.23 3.41
CA ASN A 380 -11.37 14.27 2.40
C ASN A 380 -9.96 14.85 2.20
N THR A 381 -9.11 14.76 3.23
CA THR A 381 -7.68 15.14 3.15
C THR A 381 -6.75 13.96 2.88
N ARG A 382 -7.29 12.76 2.62
CA ARG A 382 -6.50 11.58 2.30
C ARG A 382 -6.22 11.49 0.79
N PRO A 383 -4.94 11.37 0.36
CA PRO A 383 -4.59 11.26 -1.06
C PRO A 383 -5.28 10.10 -1.76
N ARG A 384 -5.69 10.28 -3.02
CA ARG A 384 -6.36 9.26 -3.83
C ARG A 384 -5.60 8.99 -5.12
N LYS A 385 -5.29 7.72 -5.39
CA LYS A 385 -4.59 7.31 -6.61
C LYS A 385 -5.31 7.75 -7.88
N ARG A 386 -6.65 7.68 -7.91
CA ARG A 386 -7.48 8.10 -9.04
C ARG A 386 -7.51 9.63 -9.27
N LEU A 387 -7.02 10.42 -8.31
CA LEU A 387 -6.86 11.88 -8.39
C LEU A 387 -5.36 12.25 -8.51
N ASP A 388 -4.54 11.38 -9.06
CA ASP A 388 -3.08 11.58 -9.17
C ASP A 388 -2.44 11.98 -7.84
N TRP A 389 -2.90 11.32 -6.77
CA TRP A 389 -2.47 11.54 -5.38
C TRP A 389 -2.86 12.89 -4.76
N HIS A 390 -3.71 13.66 -5.44
CA HIS A 390 -4.42 14.77 -4.81
C HIS A 390 -5.50 14.25 -3.86
N THR A 391 -5.93 15.12 -2.95
CA THR A 391 -7.00 14.82 -1.99
C THR A 391 -8.37 15.16 -2.58
N PRO A 392 -9.47 14.52 -2.12
CA PRO A 392 -10.82 14.91 -2.48
C PRO A 392 -11.10 16.40 -2.24
N LEU A 393 -10.59 16.96 -1.14
CA LEU A 393 -10.76 18.37 -0.80
C LEU A 393 -10.06 19.28 -1.81
N GLU A 394 -8.81 18.97 -2.19
CA GLU A 394 -8.09 19.74 -3.24
C GLU A 394 -8.82 19.70 -4.58
N ALA A 395 -9.33 18.53 -4.97
CA ALA A 395 -10.10 18.36 -6.19
C ALA A 395 -11.40 19.18 -6.15
N MET A 396 -12.09 19.20 -5.01
CA MET A 396 -13.32 19.99 -4.81
C MET A 396 -13.03 21.48 -4.88
N VAL A 397 -12.00 21.96 -4.17
CA VAL A 397 -11.59 23.37 -4.19
C VAL A 397 -11.21 23.82 -5.60
N LYS A 398 -10.48 22.98 -6.33
CA LYS A 398 -10.11 23.26 -7.73
C LYS A 398 -11.35 23.42 -8.60
N LEU A 399 -12.31 22.50 -8.53
CA LEU A 399 -13.57 22.58 -9.29
C LEU A 399 -14.37 23.85 -8.95
N MET A 400 -14.47 24.21 -7.67
CA MET A 400 -15.17 25.41 -7.27
C MET A 400 -14.47 26.68 -7.77
N SER A 401 -13.14 26.72 -7.78
CA SER A 401 -12.39 27.87 -8.28
C SER A 401 -12.50 28.04 -9.81
N GLU A 402 -12.49 26.92 -10.55
CA GLU A 402 -12.67 26.93 -12.02
C GLU A 402 -14.08 27.38 -12.41
N ALA A 403 -15.08 27.03 -11.64
CA ALA A 403 -16.47 27.47 -11.85
C ALA A 403 -16.67 28.96 -11.56
N THR A 404 -15.94 29.50 -10.57
CA THR A 404 -16.01 30.91 -10.20
C THR A 404 -15.22 31.80 -11.18
N ASN A 405 -14.12 31.26 -11.74
CA ASN A 405 -13.29 31.91 -12.74
C ASN A 405 -13.09 30.98 -13.95
N PRO A 406 -14.05 30.89 -14.88
CA PRO A 406 -13.88 30.09 -16.07
C PRO A 406 -12.64 30.59 -16.84
N PRO A 407 -11.76 29.70 -17.34
CA PRO A 407 -10.61 30.09 -18.12
C PRO A 407 -11.09 30.93 -19.28
N GLY A 408 -10.60 32.18 -19.37
CA GLY A 408 -11.06 33.18 -20.30
C GLY A 408 -11.03 32.62 -21.72
N VAL A 409 -12.14 32.71 -22.43
CA VAL A 409 -12.19 32.57 -23.87
C VAL A 409 -11.25 33.63 -24.39
N ALA A 410 -10.10 33.24 -24.93
CA ALA A 410 -9.19 34.14 -25.63
C ALA A 410 -9.99 34.76 -26.78
N THR A 411 -10.45 35.99 -26.59
CA THR A 411 -10.98 36.84 -27.67
C THR A 411 -9.83 37.11 -28.60
N THR A 412 -9.73 36.34 -29.66
CA THR A 412 -8.94 36.70 -30.82
C THR A 412 -9.55 37.99 -31.41
N SER A 413 -8.84 39.09 -31.18
CA SER A 413 -9.04 40.36 -31.92
C SER A 413 -8.38 40.24 -33.25
#